data_ac098beb51c29ada9acdfde19c8389e4
#
_entry.id   ac098beb51c29ada9acdfde19c8389e4
#
_cell.length_a   1.000
_cell.length_b   1.000
_cell.length_c   1.000
_cell.angle_alpha   90.00
_cell.angle_beta   90.00
_cell.angle_gamma   90.00
#
_symmetry.space_group_name_H-M   'P 1'
#
loop_
_entity.id
_entity.type
_entity.pdbx_description
1 polymer ?
#
loop_
_entity_poly.entity_id
_entity_poly.type
_entity_poly.pdbx_seq_one_letter_code
_entity_poly.pdbx_strand_id
1 'polypeptide(L)' 'MKIERMVDAHKAIVTEGKVQVEVDVSLLEDPRPGDHVIIHAGYAIETLTLVEAEERLALFRQLAELTGETGSPR' A
#
# COMPACT_ATOMS: atom_id res chain seq x y z
N MET A 1 -2.43 1.99 -0.39
CA MET A 1 -3.88 2.07 -0.67
C MET A 1 -4.60 0.91 0.02
N LYS A 2 -5.84 1.10 0.30
CA LYS A 2 -6.63 0.11 1.03
C LYS A 2 -7.64 -0.53 0.10
N ILE A 3 -7.78 -1.85 0.17
CA ILE A 3 -8.80 -2.56 -0.60
C ILE A 3 -10.17 -2.20 -0.02
N GLU A 4 -11.02 -1.61 -0.84
CA GLU A 4 -12.40 -1.30 -0.45
C GLU A 4 -13.30 -2.49 -0.65
N ARG A 5 -13.20 -3.14 -1.81
CA ARG A 5 -14.00 -4.32 -2.15
C ARG A 5 -13.34 -5.11 -3.25
N MET A 6 -13.65 -6.38 -3.33
CA MET A 6 -13.24 -7.22 -4.44
C MET A 6 -14.24 -7.08 -5.58
N VAL A 7 -13.72 -6.94 -6.79
CA VAL A 7 -14.55 -6.93 -8.01
C VAL A 7 -14.76 -8.37 -8.49
N ASP A 8 -13.66 -9.12 -8.53
CA ASP A 8 -13.69 -10.55 -8.84
C ASP A 8 -12.48 -11.23 -8.17
N ALA A 9 -12.15 -12.45 -8.56
CA ALA A 9 -11.05 -13.21 -7.97
C ALA A 9 -9.68 -12.58 -8.19
N HIS A 10 -9.54 -11.70 -9.17
CA HIS A 10 -8.26 -11.13 -9.57
C HIS A 10 -8.20 -9.61 -9.49
N LYS A 11 -9.33 -8.95 -9.26
CA LYS A 11 -9.38 -7.49 -9.26
C LYS A 11 -10.12 -6.96 -8.05
N ALA A 12 -9.66 -5.80 -7.58
CA ALA A 12 -10.26 -5.13 -6.44
C ALA A 12 -10.28 -3.62 -6.68
N ILE A 13 -11.20 -2.96 -5.99
CA ILE A 13 -11.21 -1.49 -5.91
C ILE A 13 -10.41 -1.11 -4.68
N VAL A 14 -9.40 -0.29 -4.88
CA VAL A 14 -8.59 0.26 -3.79
C VAL A 14 -8.85 1.75 -3.66
N THR A 15 -8.72 2.25 -2.46
CA THR A 15 -8.98 3.66 -2.16
C THR A 15 -7.83 4.29 -1.42
N GLU A 16 -7.64 5.59 -1.68
CA GLU A 16 -6.78 6.45 -0.90
C GLU A 16 -7.43 7.82 -0.87
N GLY A 17 -7.91 8.21 0.32
CA GLY A 17 -8.69 9.43 0.45
C GLY A 17 -9.96 9.34 -0.40
N LYS A 18 -10.09 10.23 -1.39
CA LYS A 18 -11.25 10.27 -2.28
C LYS A 18 -11.01 9.54 -3.61
N VAL A 19 -9.83 8.99 -3.79
CA VAL A 19 -9.46 8.31 -5.03
C VAL A 19 -9.81 6.84 -4.95
N GLN A 20 -10.49 6.33 -5.97
CA GLN A 20 -10.80 4.90 -6.11
C GLN A 20 -10.22 4.41 -7.43
N VAL A 21 -9.52 3.29 -7.40
CA VAL A 21 -8.87 2.72 -8.58
C VAL A 21 -9.09 1.22 -8.59
N GLU A 22 -9.37 0.67 -9.76
CA GLU A 22 -9.40 -0.77 -9.96
C GLU A 22 -7.98 -1.27 -10.21
N VAL A 23 -7.53 -2.25 -9.46
CA VAL A 23 -6.20 -2.84 -9.60
C VAL A 23 -6.27 -4.35 -9.67
N ASP A 24 -5.24 -4.94 -10.27
CA ASP A 24 -5.08 -6.38 -10.31
C ASP A 24 -4.45 -6.85 -9.00
N VAL A 25 -5.08 -7.80 -8.34
CA VAL A 25 -4.60 -8.37 -7.07
C VAL A 25 -4.17 -9.83 -7.19
N SER A 26 -3.99 -10.31 -8.42
CA SER A 26 -3.62 -11.70 -8.66
C SER A 26 -2.25 -12.08 -8.12
N LEU A 27 -1.40 -11.11 -7.84
CA LEU A 27 -0.07 -11.32 -7.25
C LEU A 27 -0.12 -11.49 -5.73
N LEU A 28 -1.26 -11.20 -5.11
CA LEU A 28 -1.42 -11.28 -3.66
C LEU A 28 -1.98 -12.63 -3.26
N GLU A 29 -1.61 -13.10 -2.07
CA GLU A 29 -2.23 -14.24 -1.44
C GLU A 29 -3.44 -13.76 -0.64
N ASP A 30 -4.61 -14.32 -0.95
CA ASP A 30 -5.84 -14.11 -0.20
C ASP A 30 -6.15 -12.61 0.09
N PRO A 31 -6.22 -11.75 -0.95
CA PRO A 31 -6.55 -10.34 -0.74
C PRO A 31 -7.97 -10.19 -0.22
N ARG A 32 -8.15 -9.30 0.77
CA ARG A 32 -9.45 -9.08 1.42
C ARG A 32 -9.75 -7.59 1.56
N PRO A 33 -11.03 -7.22 1.58
CA PRO A 33 -11.41 -5.84 1.91
C PRO A 33 -10.83 -5.44 3.28
N GLY A 34 -10.31 -4.22 3.33
CA GLY A 34 -9.65 -3.71 4.52
C GLY A 34 -8.14 -3.87 4.53
N ASP A 35 -7.59 -4.71 3.67
CA ASP A 35 -6.14 -4.87 3.57
C ASP A 35 -5.50 -3.64 2.95
N HIS A 36 -4.34 -3.26 3.49
CA HIS A 36 -3.51 -2.23 2.89
C HIS A 36 -2.56 -2.86 1.91
N VAL A 37 -2.45 -2.28 0.73
CA VAL A 37 -1.64 -2.83 -0.35
C VAL A 37 -0.75 -1.77 -0.97
N ILE A 38 0.38 -2.21 -1.51
CA ILE A 38 1.27 -1.37 -2.30
C ILE A 38 0.94 -1.59 -3.76
N ILE A 39 0.66 -0.50 -4.48
CA ILE A 39 0.30 -0.54 -5.90
C ILE A 39 1.46 -0.03 -6.74
N HIS A 40 1.77 -0.77 -7.79
CA HIS A 40 2.76 -0.37 -8.77
C HIS A 40 2.31 -0.83 -10.16
N ALA A 41 2.26 0.10 -11.11
CA ALA A 41 1.89 -0.18 -12.49
C ALA A 41 0.50 -0.83 -12.65
N GLY A 42 -0.45 -0.49 -11.76
CA GLY A 42 -1.81 -1.04 -11.80
C GLY A 42 -1.96 -2.40 -11.13
N TYR A 43 -0.89 -2.92 -10.53
CA TYR A 43 -0.89 -4.18 -9.80
C TYR A 43 -0.67 -3.95 -8.31
N ALA A 44 -1.41 -4.66 -7.49
CA ALA A 44 -1.11 -4.75 -6.07
C ALA A 44 0.03 -5.76 -5.90
N ILE A 45 1.16 -5.33 -5.41
CA ILE A 45 2.37 -6.16 -5.35
C ILE A 45 2.65 -6.72 -3.97
N GLU A 46 2.10 -6.13 -2.93
CA GLU A 46 2.33 -6.56 -1.56
C GLU A 46 1.18 -6.13 -0.67
N THR A 47 0.76 -7.01 0.23
CA THR A 47 -0.22 -6.69 1.26
C THR A 47 0.53 -6.33 2.54
N LEU A 48 0.12 -5.21 3.16
CA LEU A 48 0.67 -4.75 4.42
C LEU A 48 -0.38 -4.87 5.50
N THR A 49 0.00 -5.42 6.66
CA THR A 49 -0.84 -5.30 7.85
C THR A 49 -0.70 -3.87 8.39
N LEU A 50 -1.62 -3.45 9.23
CA LEU A 50 -1.54 -2.13 9.86
C LEU A 50 -0.23 -1.97 10.64
N VAL A 51 0.20 -3.01 11.35
CA VAL A 51 1.45 -3.01 12.11
C VAL A 51 2.65 -2.86 11.17
N GLU A 52 2.69 -3.62 10.08
CA GLU A 52 3.77 -3.52 9.10
C GLU A 52 3.85 -2.14 8.46
N ALA A 53 2.71 -1.54 8.15
CA ALA A 53 2.67 -0.19 7.60
C ALA A 53 3.25 0.82 8.58
N GLU A 54 2.91 0.72 9.85
CA GLU A 54 3.46 1.59 10.90
C GLU A 54 4.96 1.39 11.08
N GLU A 55 5.42 0.15 11.07
CA GLU A 55 6.85 -0.17 11.18
C GLU A 55 7.64 0.41 10.01
N ARG A 56 7.13 0.33 8.81
CA ARG A 56 7.78 0.90 7.63
C ARG A 56 7.86 2.41 7.70
N LEU A 57 6.81 3.06 8.16
CA LEU A 57 6.83 4.51 8.35
C LEU A 57 7.84 4.92 9.41
N ALA A 58 7.93 4.17 10.51
CA ALA A 58 8.93 4.43 11.55
C ALA A 58 10.34 4.26 11.02
N LEU A 59 10.58 3.24 10.20
CA LEU A 59 11.88 2.99 9.59
C LEU A 59 12.28 4.14 8.66
N PHE A 60 11.38 4.63 7.85
CA PHE A 60 11.65 5.76 6.97
C PHE A 60 12.00 7.02 7.76
N ARG A 61 11.32 7.26 8.87
CA ARG A 61 11.64 8.39 9.75
C ARG A 61 13.04 8.25 10.34
N GLN A 62 13.40 7.06 10.78
CA GLN A 62 14.74 6.80 11.32
C GLN A 62 15.82 7.02 10.27
N LEU A 63 15.60 6.56 9.06
CA LEU A 63 16.54 6.78 7.97
C LEU A 63 16.72 8.26 7.66
N ALA A 64 15.63 9.00 7.63
CA ALA A 64 15.67 10.45 7.40
C ALA A 64 16.45 11.18 8.50
N GLU A 65 16.29 10.79 9.75
CA GLU A 65 17.00 11.37 10.88
C GLU A 65 18.49 11.06 10.83
N LEU A 66 18.85 9.80 10.49
CA LEU A 66 20.24 9.37 10.42
C LEU A 66 21.00 10.06 9.29
N THR A 67 20.34 10.31 8.18
CA THR A 67 20.98 10.95 7.03
C THR A 67 20.91 12.48 7.08
N GLY A 68 20.13 13.02 8.01
CA GLY A 68 19.88 14.46 8.06
C GLY A 68 18.98 14.97 6.95
N GLU A 69 18.35 14.08 6.24
CA GLU A 69 17.45 14.43 5.14
C GLU A 69 15.99 14.36 5.60
N THR A 70 15.44 15.49 5.91
CA THR A 70 14.04 15.57 6.32
C THR A 70 13.18 16.02 5.15
N GLY A 71 12.86 15.07 4.27
CA GLY A 71 11.98 15.35 3.15
C GLY A 71 12.53 16.32 2.12
N SER A 72 13.80 16.61 2.16
CA SER A 72 14.45 17.50 1.21
C SER A 72 14.75 16.73 -0.07
N PRO A 73 14.21 17.14 -1.21
CA PRO A 73 14.54 16.48 -2.46
C PRO A 73 16.00 16.74 -2.81
N ARG A 74 16.60 15.82 -3.46
CA ARG A 74 17.98 15.91 -3.89
C ARG A 74 18.07 15.98 -5.38
#